data_b97fda0a51577448fb7d91cedffadacb
#
_entry.id   b97fda0a51577448fb7d91cedffadacb
#
_cell.length_a   1.000
_cell.length_b   1.000
_cell.length_c   1.000
_cell.angle_alpha   90.00
_cell.angle_beta   90.00
_cell.angle_gamma   90.00
#
_symmetry.space_group_name_H-M   'P 1'
#
loop_
_entity.id
_entity.type
_entity.pdbx_description
1 polymer ?
#
loop_
_entity_poly.entity_id
_entity_poly.type
_entity_poly.pdbx_seq_one_letter_code
_entity_poly.pdbx_strand_id
1 'polypeptide(L)'
;AVNGVRRFDDFHRHIGLSEAVLSDRLRKLVSADILKTVPYQEAGSRSRNEYRLTRKGWDLWPVLMALSQWGEAYALGAEGPVLDVRHTDCDAPVRVVVECSAEHSTLTPREVTARLGSGAHPRS
;
A
#
# COMPACT_ATOMS: atom_id res chain seq x y z
N ALA A 1 -2.04 -1.46 8.00
CA ALA A 1 -3.48 -1.35 7.72
C ALA A 1 -3.95 -2.39 6.69
N VAL A 2 -3.23 -2.59 5.59
CA VAL A 2 -3.60 -3.57 4.55
C VAL A 2 -3.67 -4.99 5.09
N ASN A 3 -2.76 -5.35 5.98
CA ASN A 3 -2.68 -6.69 6.56
C ASN A 3 -3.44 -6.83 7.89
N GLY A 4 -4.43 -5.96 8.13
CA GLY A 4 -5.22 -5.98 9.36
C GLY A 4 -4.57 -5.27 10.54
N VAL A 5 -3.38 -4.73 10.41
CA VAL A 5 -2.73 -3.94 11.44
C VAL A 5 -3.34 -2.54 11.42
N ARG A 6 -3.99 -2.12 12.49
CA ARG A 6 -4.77 -0.89 12.54
C ARG A 6 -4.45 0.03 13.71
N ARG A 7 -3.86 -0.50 14.78
CA ARG A 7 -3.59 0.23 16.02
C ARG A 7 -2.13 0.62 16.10
N PHE A 8 -1.86 1.77 16.73
CA PHE A 8 -0.51 2.30 16.87
C PHE A 8 0.47 1.29 17.48
N ASP A 9 0.08 0.62 18.56
CA ASP A 9 0.95 -0.36 19.23
C ASP A 9 1.29 -1.54 18.33
N ASP A 10 0.35 -1.97 17.47
CA ASP A 10 0.58 -3.04 16.51
C ASP A 10 1.54 -2.60 15.40
N PHE A 11 1.40 -1.37 14.89
CA PHE A 11 2.36 -0.83 13.94
C PHE A 11 3.76 -0.72 14.54
N HIS A 12 3.86 -0.19 15.74
CA HIS A 12 5.13 -0.04 16.46
C HIS A 12 5.83 -1.39 16.62
N ARG A 13 5.08 -2.40 17.02
CA ARG A 13 5.59 -3.76 17.25
C ARG A 13 6.07 -4.43 15.96
N HIS A 14 5.34 -4.26 14.85
CA HIS A 14 5.64 -4.95 13.59
C HIS A 14 6.67 -4.25 12.72
N ILE A 15 6.75 -2.92 12.78
CA ILE A 15 7.60 -2.13 11.88
C ILE A 15 8.98 -1.86 12.48
N GLY A 16 9.08 -1.81 13.82
CA GLY A 16 10.36 -1.57 14.50
C GLY A 16 10.85 -0.13 14.45
N LEU A 17 10.01 0.83 14.05
CA LEU A 17 10.33 2.25 14.12
C LEU A 17 10.15 2.79 15.53
N SER A 18 10.87 3.88 15.89
CA SER A 18 10.62 4.60 17.13
C SER A 18 9.21 5.17 17.16
N GLU A 19 8.66 5.38 18.35
CA GLU A 19 7.31 5.95 18.50
C GLU A 19 7.18 7.33 17.84
N ALA A 20 8.22 8.18 17.97
CA ALA A 20 8.21 9.51 17.38
C ALA A 20 8.15 9.47 15.85
N VAL A 21 8.95 8.60 15.22
CA VAL A 21 8.97 8.43 13.76
C VAL A 21 7.65 7.84 13.27
N LEU A 22 7.14 6.82 13.95
CA LEU A 22 5.88 6.18 13.60
C LEU A 22 4.70 7.17 13.71
N SER A 23 4.62 7.93 14.81
CA SER A 23 3.59 8.95 14.97
C SER A 23 3.62 10.00 13.86
N ASP A 24 4.81 10.46 13.49
CA ASP A 24 4.97 11.43 12.41
C ASP A 24 4.50 10.87 11.06
N ARG A 25 4.87 9.64 10.75
CA ARG A 25 4.48 8.99 9.49
C ARG A 25 2.98 8.72 9.41
N LEU A 26 2.39 8.24 10.49
CA LEU A 26 0.94 8.02 10.55
C LEU A 26 0.17 9.33 10.39
N ARG A 27 0.63 10.40 11.06
CA ARG A 27 0.03 11.73 10.92
C ARG A 27 0.10 12.24 9.48
N LYS A 28 1.23 12.07 8.79
CA LYS A 28 1.38 12.46 7.39
C LYS A 28 0.45 11.68 6.47
N LEU A 29 0.28 10.39 6.72
CA LEU A 29 -0.65 9.56 5.94
C LEU A 29 -2.11 9.96 6.17
N VAL A 30 -2.47 10.34 7.39
CA VAL A 30 -3.81 10.87 7.69
C VAL A 30 -4.00 12.23 7.00
N SER A 31 -3.01 13.12 7.05
CA SER A 31 -3.07 14.43 6.38
C SER A 31 -3.17 14.30 4.86
N ALA A 32 -2.58 13.27 4.28
CA ALA A 32 -2.65 12.99 2.84
C ALA A 32 -3.92 12.21 2.45
N ASP A 33 -4.82 11.95 3.40
CA ASP A 33 -6.06 11.17 3.20
C ASP A 33 -5.81 9.72 2.74
N ILE A 34 -4.68 9.16 3.08
CA ILE A 34 -4.36 7.74 2.84
C ILE A 34 -4.95 6.88 3.96
N LEU A 35 -4.84 7.37 5.19
CA LEU A 35 -5.41 6.76 6.38
C LEU A 35 -6.46 7.67 6.99
N LYS A 36 -7.38 7.07 7.71
CA LYS A 36 -8.29 7.78 8.61
C LYS A 36 -8.21 7.17 9.99
N THR A 37 -8.50 7.96 11.00
CA THR A 37 -8.60 7.50 12.38
C THR A 37 -10.05 7.15 12.70
N VAL A 38 -10.25 6.05 13.39
CA VAL A 38 -11.56 5.62 13.87
C VAL A 38 -11.44 5.37 15.36
N PRO A 39 -12.25 6.03 16.20
CA PRO A 39 -12.19 5.80 17.64
C PRO A 39 -12.62 4.38 17.97
N TYR A 40 -11.93 3.77 18.91
CA TYR A 40 -12.34 2.51 19.49
C TYR A 40 -12.15 2.56 21.01
N GLN A 41 -12.90 1.77 21.72
CA GLN A 41 -12.77 1.66 23.17
C GLN A 41 -12.90 0.19 23.58
N GLU A 42 -11.90 -0.30 24.29
CA GLU A 42 -11.97 -1.58 24.96
C GLU A 42 -12.51 -1.40 26.38
N ALA A 43 -13.20 -2.42 26.90
CA ALA A 43 -13.74 -2.36 28.24
C ALA A 43 -12.65 -2.06 29.27
N GLY A 44 -12.85 -0.98 30.07
CA GLY A 44 -11.90 -0.55 31.09
C GLY A 44 -10.72 0.27 30.58
N SER A 45 -10.69 0.63 29.30
CA SER A 45 -9.61 1.40 28.68
C SER A 45 -10.07 2.77 28.24
N ARG A 46 -9.09 3.69 28.04
CA ARG A 46 -9.36 4.98 27.40
C ARG A 46 -9.81 4.78 25.97
N SER A 47 -10.64 5.69 25.46
CA SER A 47 -10.91 5.78 24.03
C SER A 47 -9.59 6.03 23.28
N ARG A 48 -9.33 5.23 22.26
CA ARG A 48 -8.15 5.33 21.39
C ARG A 48 -8.59 5.33 19.94
N ASN A 49 -7.65 5.65 19.06
CA ASN A 49 -7.88 5.62 17.62
C ASN A 49 -7.22 4.39 17.00
N GLU A 50 -7.91 3.76 16.07
CA GLU A 50 -7.29 2.83 15.14
C GLU A 50 -7.19 3.50 13.77
N TYR A 51 -6.26 3.02 12.95
CA TYR A 51 -6.00 3.55 11.62
C TYR A 51 -6.57 2.62 10.57
N ARG A 52 -7.34 3.17 9.66
CA ARG A 52 -7.94 2.42 8.54
C ARG A 52 -7.61 3.10 7.23
N LEU A 53 -7.48 2.30 6.18
CA LEU A 53 -7.29 2.85 4.84
C LEU A 53 -8.55 3.54 4.36
N THR A 54 -8.37 4.73 3.78
CA THR A 54 -9.41 5.39 3.00
C THR A 54 -9.53 4.72 1.62
N ARG A 55 -10.50 5.12 0.80
CA ARG A 55 -10.57 4.69 -0.60
C ARG A 55 -9.28 5.03 -1.35
N LYS A 56 -8.78 6.23 -1.15
CA LYS A 56 -7.50 6.68 -1.72
C LYS A 56 -6.35 5.78 -1.28
N GLY A 57 -6.33 5.40 -0.01
CA GLY A 57 -5.33 4.47 0.53
C GLY A 57 -5.41 3.08 -0.09
N TRP A 58 -6.61 2.54 -0.24
CA TRP A 58 -6.80 1.25 -0.89
C TRP A 58 -6.37 1.27 -2.36
N ASP A 59 -6.54 2.39 -3.05
CA ASP A 59 -6.12 2.54 -4.45
C ASP A 59 -4.59 2.53 -4.62
N LEU A 60 -3.84 2.70 -3.53
CA LEU A 60 -2.38 2.52 -3.51
C LEU A 60 -1.95 1.05 -3.47
N TRP A 61 -2.84 0.12 -3.16
CA TRP A 61 -2.46 -1.28 -3.00
C TRP A 61 -1.76 -1.87 -4.23
N PRO A 62 -2.22 -1.65 -5.46
CA PRO A 62 -1.50 -2.14 -6.64
C PRO A 62 -0.09 -1.57 -6.78
N VAL A 63 0.11 -0.30 -6.38
CA VAL A 63 1.43 0.35 -6.40
C VAL A 63 2.37 -0.33 -5.41
N LEU A 64 1.90 -0.62 -4.21
CA LEU A 64 2.68 -1.32 -3.19
C LEU A 64 3.04 -2.74 -3.64
N MET A 65 2.11 -3.44 -4.27
CA MET A 65 2.37 -4.77 -4.82
C MET A 65 3.43 -4.73 -5.93
N ALA A 66 3.36 -3.74 -6.82
CA ALA A 66 4.34 -3.57 -7.88
C ALA A 66 5.74 -3.29 -7.33
N LEU A 67 5.85 -2.40 -6.33
CA LEU A 67 7.13 -2.11 -5.66
C LEU A 67 7.68 -3.34 -4.94
N SER A 68 6.83 -4.09 -4.27
CA SER A 68 7.20 -5.32 -3.58
C SER A 68 7.78 -6.35 -4.55
N GLN A 69 7.12 -6.58 -5.65
CA GLN A 69 7.57 -7.55 -6.66
C GLN A 69 8.86 -7.12 -7.33
N TRP A 70 9.01 -5.84 -7.63
CA TRP A 70 10.25 -5.30 -8.16
C TRP A 70 11.40 -5.47 -7.15
N GLY A 71 11.13 -5.17 -5.88
CA GLY A 71 12.10 -5.34 -4.81
C GLY A 71 12.54 -6.80 -4.64
N GLU A 72 11.59 -7.73 -4.69
CA GLU A 72 11.89 -9.16 -4.62
C GLU A 72 12.80 -9.62 -5.75
N ALA A 73 12.60 -9.08 -6.95
CA ALA A 73 13.40 -9.49 -8.11
C ALA A 73 14.84 -8.96 -8.08
N TYR A 74 15.08 -7.79 -7.48
CA TYR A 74 16.35 -7.08 -7.67
C TYR A 74 17.06 -6.63 -6.38
N ALA A 75 16.32 -6.46 -5.28
CA ALA A 75 16.86 -5.82 -4.09
C ALA A 75 16.85 -6.69 -2.83
N LEU A 76 16.31 -7.90 -2.90
CA LEU A 76 16.27 -8.79 -1.74
C LEU A 76 17.63 -9.42 -1.45
N GLY A 77 17.91 -9.57 -0.15
CA GLY A 77 19.01 -10.40 0.31
C GLY A 77 18.73 -11.90 0.18
N ALA A 78 19.64 -12.72 0.69
CA ALA A 78 19.58 -14.19 0.59
C ALA A 78 18.39 -14.81 1.34
N GLU A 79 17.74 -14.08 2.20
CA GLU A 79 16.66 -14.58 3.06
C GLU A 79 15.30 -14.68 2.35
N GLY A 80 15.18 -14.12 1.15
CA GLY A 80 13.94 -14.17 0.39
C GLY A 80 12.91 -13.12 0.79
N PRO A 81 11.67 -13.19 0.25
CA PRO A 81 10.64 -12.20 0.49
C PRO A 81 10.10 -12.26 1.92
N VAL A 82 9.81 -11.09 2.48
CA VAL A 82 9.19 -10.96 3.80
C VAL A 82 7.69 -11.30 3.75
N LEU A 83 7.04 -11.02 2.62
CA LEU A 83 5.62 -11.31 2.40
C LEU A 83 5.45 -12.24 1.20
N ASP A 84 4.63 -13.25 1.39
CA ASP A 84 4.21 -14.15 0.32
C ASP A 84 2.71 -13.93 0.09
N VAL A 85 2.37 -13.16 -0.93
CA VAL A 85 0.98 -12.76 -1.20
C VAL A 85 0.35 -13.75 -2.17
N ARG A 86 -0.74 -14.37 -1.73
CA ARG A 86 -1.45 -15.42 -2.47
C ARG A 86 -2.93 -15.13 -2.58
N HIS A 87 -3.54 -15.60 -3.67
CA HIS A 87 -4.99 -15.54 -3.83
C HIS A 87 -5.66 -16.46 -2.81
N THR A 88 -6.61 -15.94 -2.07
CA THR A 88 -7.25 -16.66 -0.96
C THR A 88 -7.91 -17.97 -1.41
N ASP A 89 -8.56 -17.96 -2.58
CA ASP A 89 -9.33 -19.12 -3.04
C ASP A 89 -8.47 -20.23 -3.63
N CYS A 90 -7.44 -19.89 -4.42
CA CYS A 90 -6.65 -20.88 -5.15
C CYS A 90 -5.22 -21.03 -4.66
N ASP A 91 -4.81 -20.21 -3.70
CA ASP A 91 -3.45 -20.22 -3.11
C ASP A 91 -2.32 -20.00 -4.12
N ALA A 92 -2.62 -19.51 -5.31
CA ALA A 92 -1.61 -19.16 -6.29
C ALA A 92 -0.94 -17.84 -5.93
N PRO A 93 0.37 -17.68 -6.21
CA PRO A 93 1.04 -16.40 -6.01
C PRO A 93 0.39 -15.27 -6.80
N VAL A 94 0.25 -14.12 -6.16
CA VAL A 94 -0.28 -12.91 -6.80
C VAL A 94 0.84 -12.18 -7.52
N ARG A 95 0.57 -11.74 -8.74
CA ARG A 95 1.50 -10.93 -9.53
C ARG A 95 0.81 -9.68 -10.06
N VAL A 96 1.57 -8.63 -10.27
CA VAL A 96 1.06 -7.37 -10.84
C VAL A 96 1.28 -7.37 -12.35
N VAL A 97 0.23 -7.04 -13.08
CA VAL A 97 0.26 -6.87 -14.53
C VAL A 97 -0.42 -5.57 -14.91
N VAL A 98 -0.12 -5.05 -16.09
CA VAL A 98 -0.79 -3.87 -16.64
C VAL A 98 -1.90 -4.34 -17.57
N GLU A 99 -3.07 -3.72 -17.45
CA GLU A 99 -4.28 -4.08 -18.19
C GLU A 99 -4.92 -2.83 -18.78
N CYS A 100 -5.44 -2.90 -19.99
CA CYS A 100 -6.23 -1.81 -20.56
C CYS A 100 -7.71 -1.96 -20.18
N SER A 101 -8.48 -0.89 -20.36
CA SER A 101 -9.92 -0.89 -20.03
C SER A 101 -10.75 -1.88 -20.86
N ALA A 102 -10.23 -2.38 -21.95
CA ALA A 102 -10.85 -3.43 -22.76
C ALA A 102 -10.42 -4.84 -22.35
N GLU A 103 -9.82 -4.96 -21.15
CA GLU A 103 -9.44 -6.24 -20.52
C GLU A 103 -8.29 -6.99 -21.19
N HIS A 104 -7.53 -6.34 -22.07
CA HIS A 104 -6.27 -6.92 -22.53
C HIS A 104 -5.25 -6.81 -21.39
N SER A 105 -4.78 -7.95 -20.93
CA SER A 105 -3.93 -8.07 -19.74
C SER A 105 -2.48 -8.39 -20.11
N THR A 106 -1.60 -8.22 -19.12
CA THR A 106 -0.17 -8.51 -19.24
C THR A 106 0.49 -7.72 -20.38
N LEU A 107 0.15 -6.42 -20.46
CA LEU A 107 0.69 -5.52 -21.46
C LEU A 107 2.16 -5.20 -21.19
N THR A 108 2.95 -5.16 -22.26
CA THR A 108 4.34 -4.72 -22.22
C THR A 108 4.44 -3.23 -22.58
N PRO A 109 5.58 -2.56 -22.30
CA PRO A 109 5.74 -1.15 -22.69
C PRO A 109 5.60 -0.89 -24.18
N ARG A 110 5.87 -1.88 -25.02
CA ARG A 110 5.74 -1.76 -26.48
C ARG A 110 4.30 -1.70 -26.98
N GLU A 111 3.38 -2.20 -26.16
CA GLU A 111 1.96 -2.25 -26.48
C GLU A 111 1.20 -1.02 -25.96
N VAL A 112 1.90 -0.08 -25.34
CA VAL A 112 1.32 1.10 -24.70
C VAL A 112 1.87 2.36 -25.34
N THR A 113 0.98 3.31 -25.64
CA THR A 113 1.34 4.63 -26.17
C THR A 113 0.98 5.70 -25.17
N ALA A 114 1.94 6.57 -24.83
CA ALA A 114 1.69 7.72 -23.99
C ALA A 114 1.43 8.97 -24.86
N ARG A 115 0.41 9.73 -24.50
CA ARG A 115 0.08 11.01 -25.12
C ARG A 115 -0.03 12.07 -24.04
N LEU A 116 0.19 13.33 -24.40
CA LEU A 116 -0.02 14.42 -23.47
C LEU A 116 -1.50 14.50 -23.11
N GLY A 117 -1.78 14.54 -21.82
CA GLY A 117 -3.13 14.74 -21.33
C GLY A 117 -3.53 16.21 -21.27
N SER A 118 -4.79 16.47 -21.00
CA SER A 118 -5.34 17.83 -20.91
C SER A 118 -4.69 18.69 -19.82
N GLY A 119 -4.07 18.06 -18.81
CA GLY A 119 -3.34 18.76 -17.75
C GLY A 119 -1.91 19.15 -18.11
N ALA A 120 -1.42 18.79 -19.30
CA ALA A 120 -0.07 19.11 -19.71
C ALA A 120 0.01 20.59 -20.10
N HIS A 121 0.98 21.30 -19.53
CA HIS A 121 1.25 22.69 -19.84
C HIS A 121 2.65 22.82 -20.41
N PRO A 122 2.82 23.53 -21.56
CA PRO A 122 4.15 23.77 -22.07
C PRO A 122 4.95 24.63 -21.08
N ARG A 123 6.25 24.36 -20.94
CA ARG A 123 7.14 25.23 -20.17
C ARG A 123 7.34 26.53 -20.93
N SER A 124 7.08 27.62 -20.23
CA SER A 124 7.35 28.95 -20.77
C SER A 124 8.82 29.30 -20.64
#